data_6b70d08c9518ac40b6006534c56cb123
#
_entry.id   6b70d08c9518ac40b6006534c56cb123
#
_cell.length_a   1.000
_cell.length_b   1.000
_cell.length_c   1.000
_cell.angle_alpha   90.00
_cell.angle_beta   90.00
_cell.angle_gamma   90.00
#
_symmetry.space_group_name_H-M   'P 1'
#
loop_
_entity.id
_entity.type
_entity.pdbx_description
1 polymer ?
#
loop_
_entity_poly.entity_id
_entity_poly.type
_entity_poly.pdbx_seq_one_letter_code
_entity_poly.pdbx_strand_id
1 'polypeptide(L)'
;MKMRLLAAAAVAALAVLPWVLARYQLSILTDVLIFGLFALSLDLIMGYTGMVSFGHAAYFGLGAYGSALVLIHFAQPIPVALLAGALLAGVVAVPVGWFSTRATGIYFAMLTLAFAQLLYTVAYKWRDLTGGSDGIAGVPKTTLFWDGPSLASPRAFYFVVAAAVVLSLVLCRAFMRSPFGRALQAIRENERRFIALGRDPRPFKVVVFVIAAVFAGLAGALFAPFRGFASPEVMFWVLSGQGLMMVITGGIGTLVGPVIGAMVFILVQEILSSYTEHWMIFTGAIFVLMVIFLPGGLVGTARRLATRA
;
A
#
# COMPACT_ATOMS: atom_id res chain seq x y z
N MET A 1 16.42 22.34 -7.59
CA MET A 1 17.04 21.65 -8.74
C MET A 1 17.43 20.21 -8.39
N LYS A 2 18.21 19.95 -7.33
CA LYS A 2 18.68 18.60 -6.90
C LYS A 2 17.56 17.57 -6.72
N MET A 3 16.43 17.93 -6.11
CA MET A 3 15.31 16.99 -5.87
C MET A 3 14.52 16.61 -7.13
N ARG A 4 14.48 17.47 -8.14
CA ARG A 4 13.89 17.14 -9.46
C ARG A 4 14.79 16.20 -10.25
N LEU A 5 16.10 16.39 -10.17
CA LEU A 5 17.09 15.50 -10.79
C LEU A 5 17.08 14.10 -10.17
N LEU A 6 17.00 13.99 -8.84
CA LEU A 6 16.86 12.71 -8.16
C LEU A 6 15.57 11.96 -8.54
N ALA A 7 14.44 12.67 -8.64
CA ALA A 7 13.18 12.06 -9.09
C ALA A 7 13.26 11.60 -10.55
N ALA A 8 13.86 12.40 -11.44
CA ALA A 8 14.06 12.00 -12.83
C ALA A 8 15.01 10.79 -12.95
N ALA A 9 16.10 10.76 -12.16
CA ALA A 9 17.01 9.63 -12.11
C ALA A 9 16.33 8.35 -11.60
N ALA A 10 15.46 8.45 -10.57
CA ALA A 10 14.68 7.31 -10.08
C ALA A 10 13.71 6.76 -11.14
N VAL A 11 13.00 7.66 -11.86
CA VAL A 11 12.10 7.26 -12.95
C VAL A 11 12.88 6.64 -14.12
N ALA A 12 14.03 7.20 -14.47
CA ALA A 12 14.90 6.64 -15.51
C ALA A 12 15.44 5.26 -15.10
N ALA A 13 15.84 5.09 -13.82
CA ALA A 13 16.26 3.79 -13.29
C ALA A 13 15.12 2.75 -13.40
N LEU A 14 13.89 3.09 -13.00
CA LEU A 14 12.72 2.22 -13.15
C LEU A 14 12.45 1.83 -14.61
N ALA A 15 12.74 2.72 -15.58
CA ALA A 15 12.55 2.43 -17.00
C ALA A 15 13.64 1.49 -17.56
N VAL A 16 14.88 1.57 -17.08
CA VAL A 16 16.02 0.80 -17.58
C VAL A 16 16.15 -0.57 -16.90
N LEU A 17 15.84 -0.68 -15.61
CA LEU A 17 15.97 -1.90 -14.81
C LEU A 17 15.37 -3.17 -15.47
N PRO A 18 14.16 -3.14 -16.10
CA PRO A 18 13.57 -4.34 -16.71
C PRO A 18 14.37 -4.95 -17.87
N TRP A 19 15.28 -4.18 -18.46
CA TRP A 19 16.13 -4.64 -19.56
C TRP A 19 17.41 -5.31 -19.08
N VAL A 20 17.86 -4.99 -17.85
CA VAL A 20 19.10 -5.50 -17.24
C VAL A 20 18.82 -6.70 -16.33
N LEU A 21 17.67 -6.71 -15.64
CA LEU A 21 17.35 -7.70 -14.63
C LEU A 21 16.86 -9.03 -15.22
N ALA A 22 17.24 -10.14 -14.57
CA ALA A 22 16.70 -11.46 -14.83
C ALA A 22 15.20 -11.52 -14.43
N ARG A 23 14.44 -12.48 -14.99
CA ARG A 23 12.99 -12.63 -14.73
C ARG A 23 12.65 -12.70 -13.25
N TYR A 24 13.44 -13.41 -12.46
CA TYR A 24 13.27 -13.54 -11.01
C TYR A 24 13.44 -12.20 -10.28
N GLN A 25 14.53 -11.49 -10.57
CA GLN A 25 14.78 -10.17 -9.97
C GLN A 25 13.71 -9.15 -10.36
N LEU A 26 13.22 -9.22 -11.59
CA LEU A 26 12.11 -8.36 -12.05
C LEU A 26 10.81 -8.67 -11.31
N SER A 27 10.56 -9.94 -10.97
CA SER A 27 9.41 -10.33 -10.13
C SER A 27 9.53 -9.73 -8.73
N ILE A 28 10.69 -9.83 -8.08
CA ILE A 28 10.93 -9.22 -6.76
C ILE A 28 10.72 -7.69 -6.83
N LEU A 29 11.26 -7.04 -7.87
CA LEU A 29 11.09 -5.59 -8.04
C LEU A 29 9.62 -5.21 -8.24
N THR A 30 8.83 -6.04 -8.92
CA THR A 30 7.39 -5.84 -9.08
C THR A 30 6.66 -5.96 -7.75
N ASP A 31 7.00 -6.95 -6.93
CA ASP A 31 6.49 -7.08 -5.56
C ASP A 31 6.83 -5.85 -4.71
N VAL A 32 8.09 -5.40 -4.77
CA VAL A 32 8.54 -4.18 -4.06
C VAL A 32 7.68 -2.97 -4.44
N LEU A 33 7.34 -2.80 -5.70
CA LEU A 33 6.51 -1.69 -6.16
C LEU A 33 5.07 -1.82 -5.67
N ILE A 34 4.47 -3.02 -5.73
CA ILE A 34 3.10 -3.27 -5.26
C ILE A 34 2.99 -3.04 -3.74
N PHE A 35 3.87 -3.64 -2.96
CA PHE A 35 3.89 -3.44 -1.52
C PHE A 35 4.37 -2.03 -1.11
N GLY A 36 5.20 -1.40 -1.94
CA GLY A 36 5.55 0.01 -1.80
C GLY A 36 4.34 0.94 -1.95
N LEU A 37 3.44 0.63 -2.88
CA LEU A 37 2.17 1.35 -3.04
C LEU A 37 1.23 1.10 -1.84
N PHE A 38 1.17 -0.14 -1.35
CA PHE A 38 0.43 -0.47 -0.14
C PHE A 38 0.98 0.27 1.09
N ALA A 39 2.29 0.29 1.30
CA ALA A 39 2.93 1.04 2.38
C ALA A 39 2.73 2.56 2.23
N LEU A 40 2.81 3.11 1.00
CA LEU A 40 2.50 4.51 0.71
C LEU A 40 1.07 4.87 1.11
N SER A 41 0.10 3.99 0.82
CA SER A 41 -1.30 4.21 1.20
C SER A 41 -1.49 4.26 2.72
N LEU A 42 -0.78 3.41 3.45
CA LEU A 42 -0.79 3.42 4.91
C LEU A 42 -0.10 4.67 5.49
N ASP A 43 0.97 5.16 4.85
CA ASP A 43 1.65 6.40 5.25
C ASP A 43 0.76 7.63 5.11
N LEU A 44 -0.22 7.64 4.20
CA LEU A 44 -1.17 8.74 4.09
C LEU A 44 -1.97 8.97 5.38
N ILE A 45 -2.37 7.89 6.06
CA ILE A 45 -3.11 8.00 7.33
C ILE A 45 -2.16 8.07 8.52
N MET A 46 -1.13 7.23 8.59
CA MET A 46 -0.19 7.22 9.71
C MET A 46 0.74 8.44 9.67
N GLY A 47 1.30 8.73 8.52
CA GLY A 47 2.31 9.76 8.35
C GLY A 47 1.77 11.18 8.35
N TYR A 48 0.53 11.40 7.95
CA TYR A 48 -0.04 12.75 7.81
C TYR A 48 -1.16 13.07 8.79
N THR A 49 -1.78 12.06 9.43
CA THR A 49 -2.81 12.29 10.46
C THR A 49 -2.49 11.67 11.81
N GLY A 50 -1.45 10.85 11.90
CA GLY A 50 -1.09 10.13 13.11
C GLY A 50 -2.00 8.95 13.45
N MET A 51 -2.90 8.56 12.55
CA MET A 51 -3.81 7.43 12.75
C MET A 51 -3.13 6.11 12.34
N VAL A 52 -2.91 5.21 13.29
CA VAL A 52 -2.33 3.88 13.02
C VAL A 52 -3.45 2.88 12.74
N SER A 53 -3.51 2.33 11.52
CA SER A 53 -4.54 1.35 11.12
C SER A 53 -3.95 -0.05 11.01
N PHE A 54 -4.53 -1.00 11.75
CA PHE A 54 -4.27 -2.44 11.59
C PHE A 54 -5.25 -3.12 10.63
N GLY A 55 -6.17 -2.36 10.05
CA GLY A 55 -7.17 -2.86 9.11
C GLY A 55 -6.85 -2.66 7.65
N HIS A 56 -5.68 -2.12 7.32
CA HIS A 56 -5.39 -1.65 5.97
C HIS A 56 -5.26 -2.78 4.94
N ALA A 57 -4.82 -3.97 5.38
CA ALA A 57 -4.76 -5.19 4.58
C ALA A 57 -6.13 -5.61 4.02
N ALA A 58 -7.23 -5.35 4.73
CA ALA A 58 -8.55 -5.66 4.23
C ALA A 58 -8.87 -4.93 2.90
N TYR A 59 -8.45 -3.67 2.76
CA TYR A 59 -8.64 -2.89 1.53
C TYR A 59 -7.74 -3.37 0.40
N PHE A 60 -6.52 -3.81 0.73
CA PHE A 60 -5.65 -4.48 -0.22
C PHE A 60 -6.31 -5.76 -0.77
N GLY A 61 -6.83 -6.62 0.12
CA GLY A 61 -7.54 -7.82 -0.29
C GLY A 61 -8.83 -7.55 -1.07
N LEU A 62 -9.64 -6.55 -0.66
CA LEU A 62 -10.81 -6.13 -1.43
C LEU A 62 -10.43 -5.70 -2.85
N GLY A 63 -9.32 -4.98 -3.00
CA GLY A 63 -8.76 -4.63 -4.31
C GLY A 63 -8.38 -5.86 -5.13
N ALA A 64 -7.70 -6.83 -4.50
CA ALA A 64 -7.31 -8.08 -5.14
C ALA A 64 -8.53 -8.88 -5.62
N TYR A 65 -9.53 -9.08 -4.76
CA TYR A 65 -10.76 -9.77 -5.13
C TYR A 65 -11.56 -9.01 -6.19
N GLY A 66 -11.71 -7.69 -6.04
CA GLY A 66 -12.44 -6.87 -7.01
C GLY A 66 -11.83 -6.94 -8.40
N SER A 67 -10.51 -6.88 -8.52
CA SER A 67 -9.83 -7.03 -9.81
C SER A 67 -9.90 -8.46 -10.34
N ALA A 68 -9.72 -9.49 -9.49
CA ALA A 68 -9.82 -10.89 -9.88
C ALA A 68 -11.18 -11.24 -10.46
N LEU A 69 -12.26 -10.82 -9.80
CA LEU A 69 -13.63 -11.05 -10.25
C LEU A 69 -13.91 -10.39 -11.61
N VAL A 70 -13.43 -9.15 -11.80
CA VAL A 70 -13.61 -8.44 -13.09
C VAL A 70 -12.83 -9.12 -14.22
N LEU A 71 -11.60 -9.57 -13.95
CA LEU A 71 -10.76 -10.22 -14.95
C LEU A 71 -11.27 -11.60 -15.35
N ILE A 72 -11.83 -12.38 -14.41
CA ILE A 72 -12.30 -13.75 -14.67
C ILE A 72 -13.68 -13.74 -15.30
N HIS A 73 -14.63 -12.99 -14.74
CA HIS A 73 -16.04 -13.07 -15.18
C HIS A 73 -16.35 -12.18 -16.38
N PHE A 74 -15.66 -11.04 -16.49
CA PHE A 74 -15.96 -10.05 -17.53
C PHE A 74 -14.88 -9.91 -18.58
N ALA A 75 -13.73 -10.60 -18.43
CA ALA A 75 -12.58 -10.56 -19.34
C ALA A 75 -12.17 -9.13 -19.76
N GLN A 76 -12.30 -8.17 -18.83
CA GLN A 76 -12.03 -6.77 -19.09
C GLN A 76 -10.53 -6.46 -19.15
N PRO A 77 -10.12 -5.33 -19.78
CA PRO A 77 -8.74 -4.86 -19.74
C PRO A 77 -8.28 -4.56 -18.31
N ILE A 78 -6.97 -4.70 -18.05
CA ILE A 78 -6.39 -4.49 -16.72
C ILE A 78 -6.76 -3.14 -16.09
N PRO A 79 -6.75 -1.98 -16.78
CA PRO A 79 -7.12 -0.71 -16.16
C PRO A 79 -8.53 -0.68 -15.59
N VAL A 80 -9.50 -1.36 -16.23
CA VAL A 80 -10.87 -1.48 -15.73
C VAL A 80 -10.91 -2.30 -14.44
N ALA A 81 -10.18 -3.42 -14.41
CA ALA A 81 -10.07 -4.25 -13.21
C ALA A 81 -9.37 -3.52 -12.06
N LEU A 82 -8.32 -2.74 -12.34
CA LEU A 82 -7.64 -1.91 -11.35
C LEU A 82 -8.57 -0.86 -10.74
N LEU A 83 -9.34 -0.16 -11.57
CA LEU A 83 -10.32 0.81 -11.11
C LEU A 83 -11.43 0.16 -10.29
N ALA A 84 -11.95 -0.99 -10.73
CA ALA A 84 -12.99 -1.72 -10.00
C ALA A 84 -12.51 -2.15 -8.61
N GLY A 85 -11.30 -2.72 -8.49
CA GLY A 85 -10.72 -3.12 -7.22
C GLY A 85 -10.46 -1.92 -6.30
N ALA A 86 -9.90 -0.83 -6.83
CA ALA A 86 -9.65 0.39 -6.07
C ALA A 86 -10.97 1.04 -5.58
N LEU A 87 -12.00 1.10 -6.43
CA LEU A 87 -13.31 1.63 -6.07
C LEU A 87 -14.02 0.76 -5.04
N LEU A 88 -13.98 -0.58 -5.17
CA LEU A 88 -14.55 -1.50 -4.19
C LEU A 88 -13.96 -1.25 -2.81
N ALA A 89 -12.63 -1.14 -2.71
CA ALA A 89 -11.95 -0.82 -1.46
C ALA A 89 -12.37 0.55 -0.91
N GLY A 90 -12.49 1.55 -1.77
CA GLY A 90 -12.93 2.90 -1.41
C GLY A 90 -14.37 2.92 -0.88
N VAL A 91 -15.31 2.26 -1.56
CA VAL A 91 -16.72 2.18 -1.15
C VAL A 91 -16.86 1.52 0.22
N VAL A 92 -16.19 0.39 0.44
CA VAL A 92 -16.21 -0.29 1.74
C VAL A 92 -15.51 0.53 2.83
N ALA A 93 -14.51 1.33 2.47
CA ALA A 93 -13.82 2.20 3.41
C ALA A 93 -14.68 3.37 3.93
N VAL A 94 -15.72 3.80 3.21
CA VAL A 94 -16.59 4.89 3.66
C VAL A 94 -17.26 4.58 4.99
N PRO A 95 -18.08 3.53 5.14
CA PRO A 95 -18.71 3.19 6.42
C PRO A 95 -17.68 2.86 7.50
N VAL A 96 -16.64 2.09 7.18
CA VAL A 96 -15.60 1.73 8.16
C VAL A 96 -14.87 2.98 8.66
N GLY A 97 -14.49 3.90 7.77
CA GLY A 97 -13.84 5.15 8.12
C GLY A 97 -14.75 6.06 8.96
N TRP A 98 -16.04 6.13 8.60
CA TRP A 98 -17.04 6.91 9.36
C TRP A 98 -17.15 6.44 10.81
N PHE A 99 -17.18 5.12 11.04
CA PHE A 99 -17.26 4.57 12.40
C PHE A 99 -15.91 4.66 13.12
N SER A 100 -14.81 4.27 12.48
CA SER A 100 -13.50 4.16 13.11
C SER A 100 -12.91 5.52 13.50
N THR A 101 -13.12 6.56 12.68
CA THR A 101 -12.56 7.90 12.95
C THR A 101 -13.21 8.63 14.13
N ARG A 102 -14.27 8.08 14.74
CA ARG A 102 -14.83 8.54 16.02
C ARG A 102 -13.92 8.22 17.20
N ALA A 103 -13.12 7.18 17.08
CA ALA A 103 -12.13 6.79 18.06
C ALA A 103 -10.77 7.42 17.74
N THR A 104 -9.92 7.55 18.74
CA THR A 104 -8.57 8.12 18.63
C THR A 104 -7.52 7.17 19.22
N GLY A 105 -6.28 7.30 18.77
CA GLY A 105 -5.16 6.51 19.29
C GLY A 105 -5.37 5.00 19.15
N ILE A 106 -5.18 4.26 20.25
CA ILE A 106 -5.24 2.79 20.25
C ILE A 106 -6.66 2.28 19.94
N TYR A 107 -7.70 3.00 20.32
CA TYR A 107 -9.09 2.60 20.03
C TYR A 107 -9.40 2.64 18.55
N PHE A 108 -8.85 3.59 17.80
CA PHE A 108 -8.93 3.61 16.34
C PHE A 108 -8.25 2.38 15.72
N ALA A 109 -7.05 2.04 16.21
CA ALA A 109 -6.31 0.88 15.74
C ALA A 109 -7.07 -0.44 15.98
N MET A 110 -7.67 -0.59 17.17
CA MET A 110 -8.50 -1.77 17.52
C MET A 110 -9.77 -1.87 16.67
N LEU A 111 -10.47 -0.74 16.43
CA LEU A 111 -11.65 -0.73 15.57
C LEU A 111 -11.32 -1.11 14.12
N THR A 112 -10.24 -0.56 13.56
CA THR A 112 -9.83 -0.91 12.20
C THR A 112 -9.42 -2.38 12.09
N LEU A 113 -8.79 -2.95 13.12
CA LEU A 113 -8.48 -4.39 13.20
C LEU A 113 -9.76 -5.23 13.25
N ALA A 114 -10.75 -4.84 14.07
CA ALA A 114 -12.01 -5.55 14.16
C ALA A 114 -12.78 -5.57 12.81
N PHE A 115 -12.85 -4.43 12.12
CA PHE A 115 -13.43 -4.37 10.78
C PHE A 115 -12.66 -5.19 9.75
N ALA A 116 -11.32 -5.19 9.81
CA ALA A 116 -10.52 -6.04 8.93
C ALA A 116 -10.80 -7.51 9.15
N GLN A 117 -10.90 -7.93 10.42
CA GLN A 117 -11.21 -9.31 10.76
C GLN A 117 -12.62 -9.72 10.33
N LEU A 118 -13.58 -8.78 10.38
CA LEU A 118 -14.92 -8.98 9.84
C LEU A 118 -14.86 -9.20 8.32
N LEU A 119 -14.19 -8.32 7.57
CA LEU A 119 -14.05 -8.41 6.11
C LEU A 119 -13.30 -9.70 5.70
N TYR A 120 -12.24 -10.04 6.43
CA TYR A 120 -11.53 -11.31 6.27
C TYR A 120 -12.48 -12.50 6.44
N THR A 121 -13.28 -12.52 7.51
CA THR A 121 -14.22 -13.60 7.81
C THR A 121 -15.30 -13.71 6.74
N VAL A 122 -15.80 -12.59 6.22
CA VAL A 122 -16.75 -12.57 5.09
C VAL A 122 -16.11 -13.19 3.86
N ALA A 123 -14.91 -12.76 3.48
CA ALA A 123 -14.19 -13.31 2.34
C ALA A 123 -13.91 -14.82 2.52
N TYR A 124 -13.51 -15.23 3.71
CA TYR A 124 -13.19 -16.64 4.03
C TYR A 124 -14.40 -17.57 3.97
N LYS A 125 -15.60 -17.06 4.35
CA LYS A 125 -16.82 -17.88 4.40
C LYS A 125 -17.67 -17.84 3.13
N TRP A 126 -17.53 -16.82 2.30
CA TRP A 126 -18.36 -16.63 1.10
C TRP A 126 -17.83 -17.40 -0.09
N ARG A 127 -18.01 -18.73 -0.08
CA ARG A 127 -17.44 -19.65 -1.08
C ARG A 127 -17.85 -19.32 -2.52
N ASP A 128 -19.11 -18.98 -2.73
CA ASP A 128 -19.66 -18.76 -4.10
C ASP A 128 -19.04 -17.54 -4.80
N LEU A 129 -18.57 -16.54 -4.06
CA LEU A 129 -18.02 -15.30 -4.62
C LEU A 129 -16.50 -15.25 -4.56
N THR A 130 -15.92 -15.66 -3.41
CA THR A 130 -14.50 -15.48 -3.12
C THR A 130 -13.68 -16.77 -3.23
N GLY A 131 -14.33 -17.91 -3.46
CA GLY A 131 -13.70 -19.23 -3.37
C GLY A 131 -13.47 -19.70 -1.92
N GLY A 132 -13.90 -18.93 -0.91
CA GLY A 132 -13.74 -19.27 0.49
C GLY A 132 -12.28 -19.34 0.93
N SER A 133 -11.90 -20.38 1.68
CA SER A 133 -10.52 -20.62 2.14
C SER A 133 -9.51 -20.75 1.01
N ASP A 134 -9.94 -21.29 -0.13
CA ASP A 134 -9.06 -21.62 -1.26
C ASP A 134 -8.78 -20.40 -2.14
N GLY A 135 -9.61 -19.35 -2.01
CA GLY A 135 -9.49 -18.13 -2.81
C GLY A 135 -9.83 -18.33 -4.29
N ILE A 136 -9.48 -17.35 -5.10
CA ILE A 136 -9.72 -17.36 -6.56
C ILE A 136 -8.39 -17.55 -7.26
N ALA A 137 -8.22 -18.70 -7.92
CA ALA A 137 -7.05 -19.02 -8.73
C ALA A 137 -7.30 -18.72 -10.23
N GLY A 138 -6.20 -18.64 -11.01
CA GLY A 138 -6.30 -18.47 -12.46
C GLY A 138 -6.64 -17.06 -12.92
N VAL A 139 -6.33 -16.03 -12.12
CA VAL A 139 -6.51 -14.62 -12.49
C VAL A 139 -5.64 -14.28 -13.71
N PRO A 140 -6.23 -13.95 -14.87
CA PRO A 140 -5.46 -13.75 -16.08
C PRO A 140 -4.75 -12.39 -16.11
N LYS A 141 -3.60 -12.33 -16.79
CA LYS A 141 -3.00 -11.08 -17.23
C LYS A 141 -3.56 -10.74 -18.62
N THR A 142 -4.63 -9.99 -18.64
CA THR A 142 -5.31 -9.62 -19.90
C THR A 142 -4.52 -8.55 -20.68
N THR A 143 -5.19 -7.81 -21.52
CA THR A 143 -4.62 -6.74 -22.35
C THR A 143 -4.64 -5.39 -21.63
N LEU A 144 -3.86 -4.44 -22.11
CA LEU A 144 -3.90 -3.06 -21.61
C LEU A 144 -5.16 -2.32 -22.04
N PHE A 145 -5.67 -2.61 -23.27
CA PHE A 145 -6.92 -2.10 -23.84
C PHE A 145 -7.64 -3.27 -24.52
N TRP A 146 -8.88 -3.08 -24.95
CA TRP A 146 -9.69 -4.15 -25.59
C TRP A 146 -8.98 -4.82 -26.76
N ASP A 147 -8.24 -4.06 -27.60
CA ASP A 147 -7.42 -4.55 -28.72
C ASP A 147 -5.93 -4.23 -28.52
N GLY A 148 -5.52 -4.05 -27.26
CA GLY A 148 -4.18 -3.59 -26.91
C GLY A 148 -3.16 -4.72 -26.72
N PRO A 149 -1.91 -4.37 -26.43
CA PRO A 149 -0.84 -5.33 -26.20
C PRO A 149 -1.13 -6.20 -24.99
N SER A 150 -0.83 -7.48 -25.12
CA SER A 150 -0.93 -8.45 -24.03
C SER A 150 0.07 -8.14 -22.92
N LEU A 151 -0.42 -8.18 -21.67
CA LEU A 151 0.39 -7.99 -20.45
C LEU A 151 0.89 -9.33 -19.87
N ALA A 152 0.82 -10.41 -20.64
CA ALA A 152 1.34 -11.72 -20.23
C ALA A 152 2.85 -11.73 -19.97
N SER A 153 3.61 -10.86 -20.64
CA SER A 153 5.04 -10.75 -20.39
C SER A 153 5.34 -10.07 -19.05
N PRO A 154 6.29 -10.58 -18.24
CA PRO A 154 6.66 -9.97 -16.96
C PRO A 154 7.11 -8.51 -17.10
N ARG A 155 7.76 -8.15 -18.21
CA ARG A 155 8.22 -6.79 -18.48
C ARG A 155 7.06 -5.83 -18.73
N ALA A 156 6.09 -6.24 -19.56
CA ALA A 156 4.92 -5.39 -19.85
C ALA A 156 4.11 -5.14 -18.58
N PHE A 157 3.88 -6.15 -17.77
CA PHE A 157 3.17 -6.01 -16.51
C PHE A 157 3.94 -5.12 -15.50
N TYR A 158 5.26 -5.28 -15.40
CA TYR A 158 6.09 -4.41 -14.57
C TYR A 158 5.91 -2.92 -14.94
N PHE A 159 5.87 -2.56 -16.21
CA PHE A 159 5.66 -1.16 -16.61
C PHE A 159 4.28 -0.63 -16.18
N VAL A 160 3.23 -1.46 -16.19
CA VAL A 160 1.92 -1.07 -15.68
C VAL A 160 1.99 -0.79 -14.17
N VAL A 161 2.65 -1.68 -13.41
CA VAL A 161 2.85 -1.49 -11.96
C VAL A 161 3.68 -0.23 -11.69
N ALA A 162 4.80 -0.06 -12.38
CA ALA A 162 5.66 1.12 -12.22
C ALA A 162 4.91 2.43 -12.54
N ALA A 163 4.14 2.44 -13.63
CA ALA A 163 3.31 3.60 -13.99
C ALA A 163 2.25 3.90 -12.92
N ALA A 164 1.56 2.88 -12.39
CA ALA A 164 0.58 3.03 -11.33
C ALA A 164 1.21 3.59 -10.04
N VAL A 165 2.39 3.10 -9.65
CA VAL A 165 3.12 3.60 -8.47
C VAL A 165 3.58 5.04 -8.64
N VAL A 166 4.18 5.37 -9.79
CA VAL A 166 4.63 6.74 -10.09
C VAL A 166 3.45 7.71 -10.11
N LEU A 167 2.34 7.33 -10.76
CA LEU A 167 1.11 8.12 -10.77
C LEU A 167 0.57 8.33 -9.35
N SER A 168 0.51 7.27 -8.54
CA SER A 168 0.07 7.33 -7.15
C SER A 168 0.94 8.24 -6.31
N LEU A 169 2.28 8.18 -6.46
CA LEU A 169 3.21 9.09 -5.79
C LEU A 169 2.97 10.55 -6.17
N VAL A 170 2.73 10.83 -7.46
CA VAL A 170 2.43 12.18 -7.96
C VAL A 170 1.12 12.68 -7.38
N LEU A 171 0.06 11.86 -7.42
CA LEU A 171 -1.26 12.20 -6.87
C LEU A 171 -1.20 12.42 -5.36
N CYS A 172 -0.57 11.52 -4.59
CA CYS A 172 -0.38 11.67 -3.16
C CYS A 172 0.40 12.95 -2.82
N ARG A 173 1.47 13.25 -3.58
CA ARG A 173 2.25 14.48 -3.39
C ARG A 173 1.42 15.74 -3.68
N ALA A 174 0.62 15.74 -4.75
CA ALA A 174 -0.28 16.84 -5.08
C ALA A 174 -1.34 17.03 -3.98
N PHE A 175 -1.96 15.93 -3.54
CA PHE A 175 -2.94 15.93 -2.47
C PHE A 175 -2.38 16.45 -1.13
N MET A 176 -1.19 15.99 -0.73
CA MET A 176 -0.56 16.45 0.52
C MET A 176 -0.09 17.91 0.48
N ARG A 177 0.14 18.48 -0.70
CA ARG A 177 0.47 19.89 -0.87
C ARG A 177 -0.75 20.82 -0.94
N SER A 178 -1.93 20.27 -1.10
CA SER A 178 -3.19 21.01 -1.13
C SER A 178 -3.53 21.63 0.24
N PRO A 179 -4.49 22.55 0.32
CA PRO A 179 -5.01 23.05 1.60
C PRO A 179 -5.54 21.93 2.49
N PHE A 180 -6.10 20.87 1.90
CA PHE A 180 -6.59 19.70 2.61
C PHE A 180 -5.44 18.94 3.30
N GLY A 181 -4.34 18.68 2.59
CA GLY A 181 -3.16 18.01 3.15
C GLY A 181 -2.52 18.82 4.29
N ARG A 182 -2.53 20.16 4.20
CA ARG A 182 -2.07 21.02 5.31
C ARG A 182 -2.98 20.93 6.53
N ALA A 183 -4.30 20.83 6.32
CA ALA A 183 -5.26 20.62 7.42
C ALA A 183 -5.00 19.27 8.13
N LEU A 184 -4.70 18.19 7.38
CA LEU A 184 -4.34 16.90 7.97
C LEU A 184 -3.09 16.98 8.86
N GLN A 185 -2.07 17.69 8.41
CA GLN A 185 -0.85 17.90 9.20
C GLN A 185 -1.13 18.71 10.48
N ALA A 186 -1.97 19.76 10.40
CA ALA A 186 -2.40 20.52 11.57
C ALA A 186 -3.18 19.65 12.57
N ILE A 187 -4.04 18.74 12.10
CA ILE A 187 -4.75 17.76 12.94
C ILE A 187 -3.75 16.84 13.64
N ARG A 188 -2.73 16.33 12.90
CA ARG A 188 -1.68 15.47 13.45
C ARG A 188 -0.87 16.17 14.54
N GLU A 189 -0.52 17.45 14.35
CA GLU A 189 0.25 18.21 15.31
C GLU A 189 -0.54 18.48 16.60
N ASN A 190 -1.78 18.93 16.49
CA ASN A 190 -2.64 19.18 17.64
C ASN A 190 -4.10 19.24 17.25
N GLU A 191 -4.81 18.12 17.39
CA GLU A 191 -6.25 18.01 17.08
C GLU A 191 -7.11 18.94 17.95
N ARG A 192 -6.78 19.11 19.22
CA ARG A 192 -7.54 20.02 20.13
C ARG A 192 -7.45 21.48 19.68
N ARG A 193 -6.26 21.91 19.21
CA ARG A 193 -6.09 23.26 18.64
C ARG A 193 -6.90 23.43 17.37
N PHE A 194 -6.96 22.41 16.50
CA PHE A 194 -7.76 22.44 15.28
C PHE A 194 -9.25 22.62 15.58
N ILE A 195 -9.77 21.92 16.59
CA ILE A 195 -11.16 22.06 17.08
C ILE A 195 -11.39 23.44 17.68
N ALA A 196 -10.45 23.97 18.45
CA ALA A 196 -10.56 25.32 19.05
C ALA A 196 -10.64 26.44 17.99
N LEU A 197 -10.14 26.19 16.77
CA LEU A 197 -10.32 27.08 15.61
C LEU A 197 -11.69 26.93 14.92
N GLY A 198 -12.63 26.19 15.52
CA GLY A 198 -13.99 26.01 15.02
C GLY A 198 -14.13 24.99 13.87
N ARG A 199 -13.13 24.13 13.65
CA ARG A 199 -13.17 23.14 12.57
C ARG A 199 -13.28 21.70 13.12
N ASP A 200 -14.22 20.91 12.55
CA ASP A 200 -14.34 19.49 12.87
C ASP A 200 -13.27 18.69 12.11
N PRO A 201 -12.39 17.92 12.81
CA PRO A 201 -11.36 17.08 12.18
C PRO A 201 -11.92 15.81 11.52
N ARG A 202 -13.13 15.35 11.90
CA ARG A 202 -13.70 14.07 11.47
C ARG A 202 -13.85 13.94 9.95
N PRO A 203 -14.45 14.89 9.21
CA PRO A 203 -14.56 14.78 7.76
C PRO A 203 -13.19 14.63 7.07
N PHE A 204 -12.19 15.35 7.57
CA PHE A 204 -10.81 15.25 7.05
C PHE A 204 -10.22 13.85 7.25
N LYS A 205 -10.42 13.27 8.44
CA LYS A 205 -9.97 11.91 8.77
C LYS A 205 -10.68 10.85 7.92
N VAL A 206 -12.00 10.95 7.72
CA VAL A 206 -12.77 10.03 6.88
C VAL A 206 -12.28 10.09 5.43
N VAL A 207 -12.15 11.29 4.88
CA VAL A 207 -11.75 11.46 3.47
C VAL A 207 -10.34 10.89 3.23
N VAL A 208 -9.36 11.18 4.09
CA VAL A 208 -8.01 10.63 3.91
C VAL A 208 -7.99 9.12 4.11
N PHE A 209 -8.81 8.58 5.01
CA PHE A 209 -8.95 7.14 5.22
C PHE A 209 -9.48 6.43 3.95
N VAL A 210 -10.51 6.99 3.32
CA VAL A 210 -11.07 6.48 2.05
C VAL A 210 -10.04 6.57 0.92
N ILE A 211 -9.34 7.70 0.78
CA ILE A 211 -8.29 7.87 -0.23
C ILE A 211 -7.17 6.84 -0.02
N ALA A 212 -6.73 6.64 1.22
CA ALA A 212 -5.73 5.63 1.55
C ALA A 212 -6.21 4.21 1.20
N ALA A 213 -7.48 3.89 1.49
CA ALA A 213 -8.07 2.61 1.13
C ALA A 213 -8.16 2.40 -0.39
N VAL A 214 -8.44 3.44 -1.18
CA VAL A 214 -8.41 3.40 -2.65
C VAL A 214 -7.01 3.03 -3.16
N PHE A 215 -5.95 3.64 -2.62
CA PHE A 215 -4.58 3.30 -3.01
C PHE A 215 -4.18 1.90 -2.53
N ALA A 216 -4.61 1.46 -1.34
CA ALA A 216 -4.42 0.08 -0.89
C ALA A 216 -5.15 -0.91 -1.80
N GLY A 217 -6.39 -0.60 -2.19
CA GLY A 217 -7.16 -1.37 -3.14
C GLY A 217 -6.51 -1.43 -4.53
N LEU A 218 -5.92 -0.33 -5.00
CA LEU A 218 -5.16 -0.31 -6.24
C LEU A 218 -3.92 -1.22 -6.16
N ALA A 219 -3.20 -1.22 -5.03
CA ALA A 219 -2.09 -2.13 -4.82
C ALA A 219 -2.52 -3.60 -4.83
N GLY A 220 -3.64 -3.93 -4.17
CA GLY A 220 -4.22 -5.27 -4.21
C GLY A 220 -4.73 -5.67 -5.59
N ALA A 221 -5.33 -4.72 -6.31
CA ALA A 221 -5.80 -4.94 -7.68
C ALA A 221 -4.65 -5.26 -8.66
N LEU A 222 -3.46 -4.71 -8.44
CA LEU A 222 -2.24 -5.08 -9.16
C LEU A 222 -1.68 -6.43 -8.71
N PHE A 223 -1.83 -6.78 -7.43
CA PHE A 223 -1.31 -8.01 -6.84
C PHE A 223 -1.98 -9.26 -7.42
N ALA A 224 -3.30 -9.28 -7.55
CA ALA A 224 -4.03 -10.47 -8.00
C ALA A 224 -3.62 -10.95 -9.41
N PRO A 225 -3.60 -10.13 -10.47
CA PRO A 225 -3.12 -10.56 -11.78
C PRO A 225 -1.61 -10.80 -11.80
N PHE A 226 -0.82 -10.13 -10.93
CA PHE A 226 0.61 -10.39 -10.81
C PHE A 226 0.88 -11.81 -10.32
N ARG A 227 0.22 -12.23 -9.24
CA ARG A 227 0.34 -13.57 -8.65
C ARG A 227 -0.49 -14.62 -9.38
N GLY A 228 -1.49 -14.23 -10.18
CA GLY A 228 -2.47 -15.14 -10.79
C GLY A 228 -3.48 -15.70 -9.78
N PHE A 229 -3.60 -15.08 -8.60
CA PHE A 229 -4.32 -15.62 -7.47
C PHE A 229 -4.76 -14.52 -6.48
N ALA A 230 -5.96 -14.67 -5.91
CA ALA A 230 -6.46 -13.83 -4.81
C ALA A 230 -6.95 -14.73 -3.66
N SER A 231 -6.37 -14.59 -2.46
CA SER A 231 -6.75 -15.37 -1.28
C SER A 231 -7.21 -14.48 -0.13
N PRO A 232 -7.99 -15.03 0.82
CA PRO A 232 -8.37 -14.29 2.02
C PRO A 232 -7.14 -13.89 2.88
N GLU A 233 -6.06 -14.65 2.82
CA GLU A 233 -4.85 -14.41 3.63
C GLU A 233 -4.28 -13.02 3.46
N VAL A 234 -4.40 -12.43 2.25
CA VAL A 234 -3.93 -11.05 2.01
C VAL A 234 -4.78 -9.98 2.69
N MET A 235 -5.96 -10.35 3.24
CA MET A 235 -6.80 -9.49 4.06
C MET A 235 -6.47 -9.56 5.54
N PHE A 236 -5.65 -10.54 5.96
CA PHE A 236 -5.37 -10.79 7.35
C PHE A 236 -4.52 -9.67 7.95
N TRP A 237 -4.79 -9.32 9.21
CA TRP A 237 -4.19 -8.17 9.89
C TRP A 237 -2.65 -8.18 9.93
N VAL A 238 -2.02 -9.36 9.85
CA VAL A 238 -0.56 -9.50 9.79
C VAL A 238 0.05 -8.71 8.64
N LEU A 239 -0.61 -8.68 7.48
CA LEU A 239 -0.16 -7.88 6.34
C LEU A 239 -0.21 -6.36 6.65
N SER A 240 -1.20 -5.90 7.42
CA SER A 240 -1.21 -4.50 7.91
C SER A 240 -0.01 -4.22 8.82
N GLY A 241 0.35 -5.17 9.69
CA GLY A 241 1.55 -5.09 10.52
C GLY A 241 2.85 -4.99 9.70
N GLN A 242 2.96 -5.81 8.65
CA GLN A 242 4.10 -5.74 7.71
C GLN A 242 4.15 -4.38 7.00
N GLY A 243 3.00 -3.86 6.54
CA GLY A 243 2.90 -2.52 5.96
C GLY A 243 3.36 -1.42 6.93
N LEU A 244 2.97 -1.51 8.20
CA LEU A 244 3.45 -0.58 9.24
C LEU A 244 4.97 -0.64 9.40
N MET A 245 5.55 -1.84 9.41
CA MET A 245 7.02 -2.02 9.46
C MET A 245 7.70 -1.37 8.25
N MET A 246 7.15 -1.54 7.04
CA MET A 246 7.65 -0.88 5.82
C MET A 246 7.62 0.64 5.94
N VAL A 247 6.53 1.22 6.46
CA VAL A 247 6.39 2.69 6.65
C VAL A 247 7.39 3.21 7.68
N ILE A 248 7.51 2.54 8.83
CA ILE A 248 8.40 2.96 9.92
C ILE A 248 9.87 2.89 9.46
N THR A 249 10.25 1.77 8.84
CA THR A 249 11.60 1.55 8.30
C THR A 249 11.97 2.59 7.24
N GLY A 250 11.06 2.85 6.33
CA GLY A 250 11.27 3.82 5.25
C GLY A 250 11.34 5.26 5.73
N GLY A 251 10.52 5.61 6.72
CA GLY A 251 10.40 6.95 7.31
C GLY A 251 8.99 7.53 7.16
N ILE A 252 8.31 7.65 8.28
CA ILE A 252 6.91 8.10 8.40
C ILE A 252 6.73 9.51 7.84
N GLY A 253 5.72 9.71 6.97
CA GLY A 253 5.36 11.02 6.41
C GLY A 253 6.30 11.52 5.32
N THR A 254 7.06 10.63 4.65
CA THR A 254 8.02 11.03 3.61
C THR A 254 7.58 10.74 2.18
N LEU A 255 6.45 10.08 1.97
CA LEU A 255 5.90 9.57 0.69
C LEU A 255 6.81 8.58 -0.06
N VAL A 256 8.09 8.86 -0.18
CA VAL A 256 9.07 7.99 -0.86
C VAL A 256 9.63 6.93 0.11
N GLY A 257 9.69 7.27 1.40
CA GLY A 257 10.18 6.37 2.45
C GLY A 257 9.47 5.01 2.46
N PRO A 258 8.15 4.95 2.46
CA PRO A 258 7.42 3.67 2.45
C PRO A 258 7.80 2.74 1.31
N VAL A 259 8.08 3.27 0.12
CA VAL A 259 8.56 2.47 -1.02
C VAL A 259 9.96 1.91 -0.78
N ILE A 260 10.85 2.72 -0.20
CA ILE A 260 12.20 2.28 0.21
C ILE A 260 12.11 1.26 1.34
N GLY A 261 11.21 1.48 2.31
CA GLY A 261 10.95 0.54 3.39
C GLY A 261 10.40 -0.80 2.89
N ALA A 262 9.50 -0.79 1.92
CA ALA A 262 9.00 -2.00 1.27
C ALA A 262 10.13 -2.73 0.53
N MET A 263 11.01 -2.01 -0.15
CA MET A 263 12.19 -2.59 -0.80
C MET A 263 13.08 -3.31 0.22
N VAL A 264 13.43 -2.65 1.31
CA VAL A 264 14.26 -3.26 2.36
C VAL A 264 13.56 -4.47 2.98
N PHE A 265 12.25 -4.33 3.30
CA PHE A 265 11.46 -5.41 3.90
C PHE A 265 11.46 -6.66 3.01
N ILE A 266 11.11 -6.52 1.73
CA ILE A 266 11.00 -7.65 0.80
C ILE A 266 12.37 -8.27 0.54
N LEU A 267 13.43 -7.47 0.37
CA LEU A 267 14.77 -8.01 0.16
C LEU A 267 15.29 -8.78 1.39
N VAL A 268 15.06 -8.26 2.60
CA VAL A 268 15.41 -8.95 3.84
C VAL A 268 14.64 -10.26 3.97
N GLN A 269 13.32 -10.22 3.70
CA GLN A 269 12.47 -11.40 3.72
C GLN A 269 12.97 -12.46 2.71
N GLU A 270 13.25 -12.07 1.48
CA GLU A 270 13.71 -12.96 0.42
C GLU A 270 15.04 -13.63 0.77
N ILE A 271 16.00 -12.84 1.28
CA ILE A 271 17.29 -13.36 1.72
C ILE A 271 17.12 -14.32 2.90
N LEU A 272 16.38 -13.93 3.94
CA LEU A 272 16.23 -14.76 5.13
C LEU A 272 15.45 -16.05 4.87
N SER A 273 14.39 -16.00 4.05
CA SER A 273 13.60 -17.18 3.69
C SER A 273 14.39 -18.23 2.91
N SER A 274 15.45 -17.81 2.21
CA SER A 274 16.34 -18.76 1.51
C SER A 274 17.29 -19.52 2.45
N TYR A 275 17.52 -18.99 3.67
CA TYR A 275 18.44 -19.61 4.65
C TYR A 275 17.74 -20.35 5.79
N THR A 276 16.51 -19.94 6.16
CA THR A 276 15.82 -20.51 7.34
C THR A 276 14.29 -20.45 7.21
N GLU A 277 13.63 -21.50 7.68
CA GLU A 277 12.17 -21.56 7.80
C GLU A 277 11.65 -20.57 8.87
N HIS A 278 12.48 -20.18 9.83
CA HIS A 278 12.13 -19.23 10.91
C HIS A 278 12.42 -17.77 10.55
N TRP A 279 12.41 -17.42 9.27
CA TRP A 279 12.72 -16.08 8.76
C TRP A 279 11.91 -14.97 9.44
N MET A 280 10.67 -15.24 9.88
CA MET A 280 9.82 -14.26 10.58
C MET A 280 10.45 -13.74 11.87
N ILE A 281 11.12 -14.61 12.65
CA ILE A 281 11.77 -14.22 13.91
C ILE A 281 12.92 -13.25 13.63
N PHE A 282 13.76 -13.58 12.67
CA PHE A 282 14.90 -12.75 12.29
C PHE A 282 14.45 -11.42 11.66
N THR A 283 13.43 -11.46 10.81
CA THR A 283 12.83 -10.26 10.25
C THR A 283 12.30 -9.36 11.38
N GLY A 284 11.53 -9.91 12.32
CA GLY A 284 11.05 -9.16 13.48
C GLY A 284 12.17 -8.54 14.31
N ALA A 285 13.23 -9.29 14.60
CA ALA A 285 14.40 -8.78 15.32
C ALA A 285 15.11 -7.63 14.58
N ILE A 286 15.32 -7.77 13.28
CA ILE A 286 15.91 -6.71 12.45
C ILE A 286 15.06 -5.44 12.51
N PHE A 287 13.72 -5.56 12.42
CA PHE A 287 12.85 -4.38 12.48
C PHE A 287 12.83 -3.73 13.86
N VAL A 288 12.86 -4.50 14.94
CA VAL A 288 13.02 -3.95 16.31
C VAL A 288 14.31 -3.14 16.40
N LEU A 289 15.41 -3.70 15.94
CA LEU A 289 16.70 -2.99 15.91
C LEU A 289 16.62 -1.71 15.05
N MET A 290 16.01 -1.79 13.85
CA MET A 290 15.82 -0.61 12.99
C MET A 290 15.02 0.49 13.68
N VAL A 291 13.94 0.15 14.38
CA VAL A 291 13.11 1.14 15.11
C VAL A 291 13.89 1.80 16.24
N ILE A 292 14.72 1.06 16.97
CA ILE A 292 15.53 1.57 18.08
C ILE A 292 16.66 2.48 17.57
N PHE A 293 17.40 2.05 16.54
CA PHE A 293 18.59 2.77 16.06
C PHE A 293 18.30 3.84 15.01
N LEU A 294 17.15 3.74 14.29
CA LEU A 294 16.76 4.64 13.20
C LEU A 294 15.36 5.26 13.43
N PRO A 295 15.15 6.04 14.50
CA PRO A 295 13.84 6.57 14.87
C PRO A 295 13.21 7.50 13.81
N GLY A 296 13.99 8.00 12.86
CA GLY A 296 13.51 8.77 11.71
C GLY A 296 13.30 7.94 10.44
N GLY A 297 13.50 6.61 10.52
CA GLY A 297 13.58 5.73 9.36
C GLY A 297 14.78 6.02 8.47
N LEU A 298 14.92 5.26 7.40
CA LEU A 298 16.07 5.40 6.48
C LEU A 298 16.14 6.79 5.83
N VAL A 299 15.01 7.28 5.31
CA VAL A 299 14.96 8.59 4.63
C VAL A 299 15.16 9.75 5.60
N GLY A 300 14.57 9.67 6.79
CA GLY A 300 14.74 10.72 7.82
C GLY A 300 16.19 10.81 8.31
N THR A 301 16.83 9.67 8.53
CA THR A 301 18.24 9.62 8.95
C THR A 301 19.16 10.11 7.85
N ALA A 302 18.96 9.71 6.60
CA ALA A 302 19.74 10.21 5.46
C ALA A 302 19.63 11.74 5.31
N ARG A 303 18.43 12.31 5.50
CA ARG A 303 18.24 13.76 5.46
C ARG A 303 18.99 14.47 6.59
N ARG A 304 18.96 13.93 7.82
CA ARG A 304 19.70 14.52 8.97
C ARG A 304 21.21 14.51 8.74
N LEU A 305 21.75 13.44 8.17
CA LEU A 305 23.17 13.35 7.83
C LEU A 305 23.55 14.35 6.73
N ALA A 306 22.71 14.47 5.69
CA ALA A 306 22.95 15.42 4.58
C ALA A 306 22.82 16.90 4.97
N THR A 307 22.15 17.22 6.08
CA THR A 307 22.08 18.61 6.60
C THR A 307 23.18 18.94 7.61
N ARG A 308 23.92 17.94 8.09
CA ARG A 308 25.07 18.11 9.00
C ARG A 308 26.40 18.16 8.25
N ALA A 309 26.44 17.68 7.01
CA ALA A 309 27.56 17.80 6.09
C ALA A 309 27.39 19.03 5.18
#